data_b38b0c58fb1bb3f147dabcf65b570e10
#
_entry.id   b38b0c58fb1bb3f147dabcf65b570e10
#
_cell.length_a   1.000
_cell.length_b   1.000
_cell.length_c   1.000
_cell.angle_alpha   90.00
_cell.angle_beta   90.00
_cell.angle_gamma   90.00
#
_symmetry.space_group_name_H-M   'P 1'
#
loop_
_entity.id
_entity.type
_entity.pdbx_description
1 polymer ?
#
loop_
_entity_poly.entity_id
_entity_poly.type
_entity_poly.pdbx_seq_one_letter_code
_entity_poly.pdbx_strand_id
1 'polypeptide(L)'
;MDTRVKTATLFDLRSWSAGCLDRVERALERWVTAEAPAGLDHGAPAELVEAMRYAVLDGGKRLRPLLVLAACKAVQGNEGAAMRAACATELIHAYSLVHDDMPCMDNDILRRGKPTVHVKFGEATALLAGDALQALAFELLTPEDATFPAAMQAQLCRLLARAAGSAGMAGGQAIDLASVGERLSERQLRDMHELKTG
;
A
#
# COMPACT_ATOMS: atom_id res chain seq x y z
N MET A 1 46.77 -14.74 -24.53
CA MET A 1 45.35 -14.93 -24.23
C MET A 1 45.09 -14.42 -22.83
N ASP A 2 44.61 -13.19 -22.73
CA ASP A 2 44.40 -12.50 -21.45
C ASP A 2 42.94 -12.74 -21.04
N THR A 3 42.71 -13.71 -20.15
CA THR A 3 41.40 -14.02 -19.59
C THR A 3 41.16 -13.09 -18.39
N ARG A 4 40.75 -11.86 -18.66
CA ARG A 4 40.18 -10.96 -17.62
C ARG A 4 38.89 -11.58 -17.10
N VAL A 5 38.98 -12.22 -15.94
CA VAL A 5 37.80 -12.55 -15.13
C VAL A 5 37.11 -11.25 -14.80
N LYS A 6 35.96 -10.96 -15.43
CA LYS A 6 35.08 -9.87 -15.03
C LYS A 6 34.63 -10.18 -13.60
N THR A 7 35.20 -9.49 -12.61
CA THR A 7 34.67 -9.48 -11.25
C THR A 7 33.24 -9.00 -11.33
N ALA A 8 32.28 -9.91 -11.11
CA ALA A 8 30.88 -9.55 -10.97
C ALA A 8 30.79 -8.57 -9.81
N THR A 9 30.40 -7.34 -10.10
CA THR A 9 30.14 -6.34 -9.05
C THR A 9 29.03 -6.93 -8.17
N LEU A 10 29.34 -7.19 -6.89
CA LEU A 10 28.37 -7.69 -5.93
C LEU A 10 27.21 -6.69 -5.87
N PHE A 11 25.98 -7.21 -5.97
CA PHE A 11 24.77 -6.38 -5.88
C PHE A 11 24.70 -5.77 -4.46
N ASP A 12 24.71 -4.44 -4.37
CA ASP A 12 24.56 -3.71 -3.11
C ASP A 12 23.08 -3.53 -2.79
N LEU A 13 22.56 -4.48 -2.01
CA LEU A 13 21.16 -4.47 -1.56
C LEU A 13 20.83 -3.21 -0.74
N ARG A 14 21.78 -2.73 0.07
CA ARG A 14 21.54 -1.56 0.93
C ARG A 14 21.36 -0.29 0.11
N SER A 15 22.28 0.00 -0.79
CA SER A 15 22.18 1.16 -1.68
C SER A 15 20.97 1.07 -2.60
N TRP A 16 20.67 -0.12 -3.13
CA TRP A 16 19.51 -0.32 -3.98
C TRP A 16 18.20 -0.08 -3.22
N SER A 17 18.04 -0.65 -2.02
CA SER A 17 16.82 -0.48 -1.22
C SER A 17 16.63 0.97 -0.77
N ALA A 18 17.70 1.66 -0.37
CA ALA A 18 17.63 3.08 -0.02
C ALA A 18 17.14 3.94 -1.20
N GLY A 19 17.68 3.71 -2.40
CA GLY A 19 17.22 4.39 -3.62
C GLY A 19 15.77 4.07 -3.99
N CYS A 20 15.31 2.83 -3.76
CA CYS A 20 13.91 2.46 -3.95
C CYS A 20 13.00 3.18 -2.96
N LEU A 21 13.37 3.21 -1.68
CA LEU A 21 12.60 3.89 -0.62
C LEU A 21 12.42 5.38 -0.93
N ASP A 22 13.49 6.08 -1.29
CA ASP A 22 13.44 7.48 -1.66
C ASP A 22 12.52 7.75 -2.87
N ARG A 23 12.54 6.87 -3.87
CA ARG A 23 11.62 6.96 -5.04
C ARG A 23 10.16 6.74 -4.64
N VAL A 24 9.89 5.79 -3.75
CA VAL A 24 8.54 5.49 -3.25
C VAL A 24 7.98 6.66 -2.45
N GLU A 25 8.76 7.22 -1.51
CA GLU A 25 8.32 8.37 -0.72
C GLU A 25 7.96 9.56 -1.62
N ARG A 26 8.83 9.93 -2.57
CA ARG A 26 8.53 11.01 -3.52
C ARG A 26 7.31 10.72 -4.40
N ALA A 27 7.07 9.46 -4.75
CA ALA A 27 5.89 9.08 -5.53
C ALA A 27 4.62 9.21 -4.68
N LEU A 28 4.62 8.74 -3.44
CA LEU A 28 3.49 8.88 -2.51
C LEU A 28 3.19 10.36 -2.21
N GLU A 29 4.23 11.19 -1.95
CA GLU A 29 4.07 12.64 -1.75
C GLU A 29 3.36 13.32 -2.93
N ARG A 30 3.70 12.93 -4.15
CA ARG A 30 3.12 13.48 -5.38
C ARG A 30 1.69 13.01 -5.63
N TRP A 31 1.38 11.75 -5.36
CA TRP A 31 0.07 11.18 -5.68
C TRP A 31 -0.97 11.41 -4.58
N VAL A 32 -0.57 11.50 -3.32
CA VAL A 32 -1.50 11.89 -2.24
C VAL A 32 -1.51 13.42 -2.15
N THR A 33 -2.27 14.05 -3.03
CA THR A 33 -2.33 15.51 -3.23
C THR A 33 -3.78 16.02 -3.21
N ALA A 34 -3.94 17.32 -2.93
CA ALA A 34 -5.22 18.02 -3.04
C ALA A 34 -5.46 18.59 -4.45
N GLU A 35 -4.48 18.51 -5.35
CA GLU A 35 -4.62 18.97 -6.72
C GLU A 35 -5.69 18.15 -7.45
N ALA A 36 -6.46 18.83 -8.32
CA ALA A 36 -7.47 18.14 -9.13
C ALA A 36 -6.79 17.11 -10.04
N PRO A 37 -7.29 15.87 -10.10
CA PRO A 37 -6.89 14.93 -11.14
C PRO A 37 -7.17 15.50 -12.53
N ALA A 38 -6.46 15.02 -13.54
CA ALA A 38 -6.67 15.44 -14.93
C ALA A 38 -8.15 15.22 -15.31
N GLY A 39 -8.78 16.25 -15.90
CA GLY A 39 -10.17 16.20 -16.34
C GLY A 39 -11.22 16.46 -15.25
N LEU A 40 -10.83 16.79 -14.02
CA LEU A 40 -11.73 17.25 -12.97
C LEU A 40 -11.53 18.74 -12.67
N ASP A 41 -12.64 19.45 -12.45
CA ASP A 41 -12.64 20.91 -12.19
C ASP A 41 -12.31 21.25 -10.73
N HIS A 42 -12.38 20.27 -9.83
CA HIS A 42 -12.22 20.47 -8.39
C HIS A 42 -11.21 19.49 -7.79
N GLY A 43 -10.31 20.03 -6.96
CA GLY A 43 -9.42 19.24 -6.13
C GLY A 43 -10.13 18.59 -4.95
N ALA A 44 -9.44 17.68 -4.27
CA ALA A 44 -9.95 17.03 -3.08
C ALA A 44 -10.00 18.02 -1.89
N PRO A 45 -10.96 17.85 -0.93
CA PRO A 45 -11.00 18.65 0.29
C PRO A 45 -9.68 18.57 1.07
N ALA A 46 -9.13 19.74 1.45
CA ALA A 46 -7.81 19.85 2.06
C ALA A 46 -7.68 19.01 3.34
N GLU A 47 -8.70 19.02 4.21
CA GLU A 47 -8.71 18.26 5.46
C GLU A 47 -8.65 16.75 5.22
N LEU A 48 -9.40 16.26 4.22
CA LEU A 48 -9.37 14.85 3.84
C LEU A 48 -7.96 14.45 3.35
N VAL A 49 -7.36 15.27 2.48
CA VAL A 49 -6.01 15.01 1.98
C VAL A 49 -4.98 15.09 3.09
N GLU A 50 -5.13 16.01 4.05
CA GLU A 50 -4.23 16.07 5.22
C GLU A 50 -4.29 14.78 6.04
N ALA A 51 -5.48 14.23 6.27
CA ALA A 51 -5.66 12.95 6.94
C ALA A 51 -5.06 11.78 6.16
N MET A 52 -5.27 11.72 4.84
CA MET A 52 -4.65 10.72 3.95
C MET A 52 -3.11 10.81 4.00
N ARG A 53 -2.55 12.01 3.87
CA ARG A 53 -1.11 12.25 3.94
C ARG A 53 -0.54 11.88 5.30
N TYR A 54 -1.24 12.21 6.38
CA TYR A 54 -0.86 11.82 7.73
C TYR A 54 -0.78 10.29 7.90
N ALA A 55 -1.73 9.55 7.32
CA ALA A 55 -1.75 8.10 7.35
C ALA A 55 -0.60 7.46 6.55
N VAL A 56 -0.27 8.05 5.38
CA VAL A 56 0.66 7.45 4.41
C VAL A 56 2.10 7.92 4.63
N LEU A 57 2.33 9.23 4.83
CA LEU A 57 3.67 9.85 4.79
C LEU A 57 4.39 9.85 6.16
N ASP A 58 3.85 9.16 7.15
CA ASP A 58 4.42 9.06 8.48
C ASP A 58 5.63 8.11 8.59
N GLY A 59 6.26 7.81 7.48
CA GLY A 59 7.37 6.86 7.41
C GLY A 59 6.89 5.41 7.49
N GLY A 60 7.83 4.51 7.71
CA GLY A 60 7.58 3.07 7.78
C GLY A 60 8.70 2.29 7.10
N LYS A 61 8.69 0.96 7.26
CA LYS A 61 9.71 0.09 6.64
C LYS A 61 9.52 -0.04 5.12
N ARG A 62 8.36 0.34 4.58
CA ARG A 62 8.00 0.21 3.15
C ARG A 62 8.36 -1.15 2.56
N LEU A 63 8.20 -2.20 3.34
CA LEU A 63 8.58 -3.55 2.92
C LEU A 63 7.77 -4.02 1.70
N ARG A 64 6.45 -3.72 1.68
CA ARG A 64 5.57 -4.10 0.56
C ARG A 64 6.02 -3.45 -0.75
N PRO A 65 6.22 -2.12 -0.83
CA PRO A 65 6.81 -1.47 -2.01
C PRO A 65 8.15 -2.08 -2.44
N LEU A 66 9.05 -2.34 -1.50
CA LEU A 66 10.35 -2.93 -1.80
C LEU A 66 10.23 -4.33 -2.42
N LEU A 67 9.31 -5.17 -1.94
CA LEU A 67 9.07 -6.49 -2.51
C LEU A 67 8.55 -6.40 -3.94
N VAL A 68 7.61 -5.48 -4.24
CA VAL A 68 7.10 -5.26 -5.60
C VAL A 68 8.24 -4.84 -6.53
N LEU A 69 9.07 -3.87 -6.11
CA LEU A 69 10.18 -3.39 -6.93
C LEU A 69 11.27 -4.46 -7.11
N ALA A 70 11.53 -5.27 -6.07
CA ALA A 70 12.49 -6.38 -6.16
C ALA A 70 12.01 -7.47 -7.11
N ALA A 71 10.73 -7.84 -7.05
CA ALA A 71 10.13 -8.81 -7.97
C ALA A 71 10.19 -8.32 -9.42
N CYS A 72 9.82 -7.05 -9.66
CA CYS A 72 9.94 -6.44 -10.98
C CYS A 72 11.37 -6.47 -11.51
N LYS A 73 12.34 -6.09 -10.66
CA LYS A 73 13.77 -6.12 -11.04
C LYS A 73 14.25 -7.53 -11.39
N ALA A 74 13.83 -8.53 -10.62
CA ALA A 74 14.23 -9.92 -10.82
C ALA A 74 13.77 -10.48 -12.19
N VAL A 75 12.59 -10.06 -12.65
CA VAL A 75 12.02 -10.50 -13.95
C VAL A 75 12.24 -9.48 -15.07
N GLN A 76 13.00 -8.41 -14.85
CA GLN A 76 13.23 -7.32 -15.79
C GLN A 76 11.90 -6.73 -16.34
N GLY A 77 10.93 -6.57 -15.42
CA GLY A 77 9.59 -6.08 -15.74
C GLY A 77 9.52 -4.57 -15.98
N ASN A 78 8.30 -4.05 -16.18
CA ASN A 78 8.05 -2.62 -16.39
C ASN A 78 8.18 -1.84 -15.07
N GLU A 79 9.22 -1.01 -14.95
CA GLU A 79 9.48 -0.22 -13.73
C GLU A 79 8.39 0.83 -13.43
N GLY A 80 7.76 1.40 -14.46
CA GLY A 80 6.66 2.37 -14.29
C GLY A 80 5.44 1.71 -13.66
N ALA A 81 5.02 0.55 -14.18
CA ALA A 81 3.95 -0.25 -13.60
C ALA A 81 4.30 -0.71 -12.17
N ALA A 82 5.54 -1.15 -11.95
CA ALA A 82 6.00 -1.59 -10.64
C ALA A 82 5.98 -0.48 -9.60
N MET A 83 6.36 0.76 -9.95
CA MET A 83 6.30 1.90 -9.03
C MET A 83 4.87 2.22 -8.63
N ARG A 84 3.93 2.22 -9.58
CA ARG A 84 2.52 2.44 -9.30
C ARG A 84 1.94 1.30 -8.43
N ALA A 85 2.25 0.04 -8.75
CA ALA A 85 1.85 -1.10 -7.94
C ALA A 85 2.46 -1.08 -6.53
N ALA A 86 3.72 -0.67 -6.38
CA ALA A 86 4.38 -0.50 -5.10
C ALA A 86 3.67 0.55 -4.23
N CYS A 87 3.31 1.70 -4.80
CA CYS A 87 2.55 2.72 -4.07
C CYS A 87 1.11 2.26 -3.81
N ALA A 88 0.43 1.61 -4.76
CA ALA A 88 -0.91 1.07 -4.55
C ALA A 88 -0.97 0.07 -3.38
N THR A 89 0.00 -0.85 -3.27
CA THR A 89 0.07 -1.78 -2.12
C THR A 89 0.31 -1.07 -0.79
N GLU A 90 1.05 0.03 -0.79
CA GLU A 90 1.27 0.83 0.43
C GLU A 90 0.02 1.64 0.80
N LEU A 91 -0.73 2.17 -0.18
CA LEU A 91 -2.02 2.84 0.07
C LEU A 91 -3.04 1.87 0.66
N ILE A 92 -3.13 0.65 0.13
CA ILE A 92 -3.96 -0.43 0.70
C ILE A 92 -3.55 -0.73 2.14
N HIS A 93 -2.24 -0.83 2.41
CA HIS A 93 -1.74 -1.03 3.77
C HIS A 93 -2.09 0.15 4.69
N ALA A 94 -1.94 1.39 4.23
CA ALA A 94 -2.25 2.57 5.02
C ALA A 94 -3.76 2.63 5.37
N TYR A 95 -4.66 2.41 4.39
CA TYR A 95 -6.10 2.40 4.68
C TYR A 95 -6.47 1.31 5.68
N SER A 96 -5.89 0.10 5.55
CA SER A 96 -6.20 -0.97 6.49
C SER A 96 -5.82 -0.61 7.92
N LEU A 97 -4.66 0.05 8.11
CA LEU A 97 -4.26 0.53 9.44
C LEU A 97 -5.16 1.65 9.97
N VAL A 98 -5.61 2.58 9.11
CA VAL A 98 -6.55 3.65 9.50
C VAL A 98 -7.87 3.06 10.00
N HIS A 99 -8.41 2.05 9.28
CA HIS A 99 -9.66 1.40 9.67
C HIS A 99 -9.48 0.47 10.87
N ASP A 100 -8.38 -0.28 10.95
CA ASP A 100 -8.08 -1.14 12.10
C ASP A 100 -7.99 -0.34 13.41
N ASP A 101 -7.45 0.89 13.37
CA ASP A 101 -7.33 1.76 14.54
C ASP A 101 -8.66 2.33 15.05
N MET A 102 -9.75 2.28 14.26
CA MET A 102 -11.03 2.90 14.61
C MET A 102 -11.66 2.26 15.86
N PRO A 103 -12.52 3.02 16.60
CA PRO A 103 -13.18 2.50 17.82
C PRO A 103 -14.06 1.26 17.60
N CYS A 104 -14.57 1.06 16.38
CA CYS A 104 -15.34 -0.13 16.01
C CYS A 104 -14.47 -1.36 15.64
N MET A 105 -13.15 -1.21 15.64
CA MET A 105 -12.16 -2.24 15.35
C MET A 105 -11.25 -2.44 16.57
N ASP A 106 -9.95 -2.15 16.46
CA ASP A 106 -8.97 -2.35 17.55
C ASP A 106 -9.02 -1.22 18.60
N ASN A 107 -9.63 -0.08 18.28
CA ASN A 107 -9.73 1.12 19.14
C ASN A 107 -8.37 1.62 19.62
N ASP A 108 -7.37 1.62 18.75
CA ASP A 108 -6.03 2.08 19.06
C ASP A 108 -5.94 3.62 18.98
N ILE A 109 -5.48 4.24 20.08
CA ILE A 109 -5.33 5.70 20.13
C ILE A 109 -3.96 6.19 19.68
N LEU A 110 -2.95 5.29 19.61
CA LEU A 110 -1.58 5.60 19.21
C LEU A 110 -1.07 4.54 18.22
N ARG A 111 -0.41 5.00 17.15
CA ARG A 111 0.33 4.16 16.21
C ARG A 111 1.73 4.72 15.99
N ARG A 112 2.76 3.90 16.21
CA ARG A 112 4.18 4.32 16.13
C ARG A 112 4.49 5.55 16.99
N GLY A 113 3.82 5.68 18.16
CA GLY A 113 4.01 6.79 19.09
C GLY A 113 3.28 8.09 18.72
N LYS A 114 2.47 8.10 17.66
CA LYS A 114 1.65 9.26 17.25
C LYS A 114 0.16 8.93 17.39
N PRO A 115 -0.70 9.95 17.61
CA PRO A 115 -2.15 9.77 17.58
C PRO A 115 -2.61 9.10 16.28
N THR A 116 -3.55 8.16 16.38
CA THR A 116 -4.17 7.54 15.20
C THR A 116 -5.02 8.56 14.44
N VAL A 117 -5.37 8.24 13.18
CA VAL A 117 -6.07 9.20 12.31
C VAL A 117 -7.40 9.63 12.92
N HIS A 118 -8.17 8.68 13.50
CA HIS A 118 -9.46 9.01 14.12
C HIS A 118 -9.32 9.88 15.39
N VAL A 119 -8.22 9.75 16.13
CA VAL A 119 -7.94 10.61 17.28
C VAL A 119 -7.58 12.04 16.86
N LYS A 120 -6.82 12.17 15.76
CA LYS A 120 -6.36 13.48 15.28
C LYS A 120 -7.39 14.23 14.45
N PHE A 121 -8.14 13.54 13.58
CA PHE A 121 -9.02 14.16 12.59
C PHE A 121 -10.52 13.81 12.79
N GLY A 122 -10.85 12.98 13.79
CA GLY A 122 -12.19 12.47 14.02
C GLY A 122 -12.51 11.22 13.21
N GLU A 123 -13.50 10.44 13.70
CA GLU A 123 -13.85 9.14 13.15
C GLU A 123 -14.36 9.22 11.70
N ALA A 124 -15.22 10.21 11.38
CA ALA A 124 -15.76 10.37 10.06
C ALA A 124 -14.65 10.65 9.02
N THR A 125 -13.71 11.56 9.35
CA THR A 125 -12.58 11.88 8.47
C THR A 125 -11.65 10.68 8.32
N ALA A 126 -11.43 9.89 9.40
CA ALA A 126 -10.63 8.67 9.33
C ALA A 126 -11.24 7.62 8.41
N LEU A 127 -12.56 7.38 8.54
CA LEU A 127 -13.28 6.46 7.66
C LEU A 127 -13.13 6.86 6.19
N LEU A 128 -13.45 8.13 5.88
CA LEU A 128 -13.32 8.66 4.52
C LEU A 128 -11.89 8.67 3.99
N ALA A 129 -10.89 8.92 4.85
CA ALA A 129 -9.49 8.86 4.44
C ALA A 129 -9.09 7.42 4.05
N GLY A 130 -9.53 6.40 4.78
CA GLY A 130 -9.33 5.01 4.41
C GLY A 130 -9.98 4.67 3.06
N ASP A 131 -11.24 5.03 2.86
CA ASP A 131 -11.97 4.81 1.61
C ASP A 131 -11.28 5.50 0.42
N ALA A 132 -10.85 6.76 0.60
CA ALA A 132 -10.17 7.52 -0.44
C ALA A 132 -8.79 6.93 -0.77
N LEU A 133 -8.03 6.45 0.22
CA LEU A 133 -6.75 5.76 0.00
C LEU A 133 -6.93 4.46 -0.80
N GLN A 134 -7.98 3.69 -0.50
CA GLN A 134 -8.31 2.49 -1.26
C GLN A 134 -8.66 2.83 -2.71
N ALA A 135 -9.51 3.83 -2.95
CA ALA A 135 -9.87 4.29 -4.29
C ALA A 135 -8.63 4.76 -5.07
N LEU A 136 -7.77 5.58 -4.46
CA LEU A 136 -6.53 6.06 -5.05
C LEU A 136 -5.58 4.91 -5.43
N ALA A 137 -5.54 3.83 -4.65
CA ALA A 137 -4.72 2.67 -4.99
C ALA A 137 -5.09 2.06 -6.34
N PHE A 138 -6.38 1.99 -6.68
CA PHE A 138 -6.85 1.51 -8.00
C PHE A 138 -6.62 2.54 -9.10
N GLU A 139 -6.81 3.83 -8.82
CA GLU A 139 -6.51 4.91 -9.75
C GLU A 139 -5.03 4.89 -10.19
N LEU A 140 -4.10 4.66 -9.28
CA LEU A 140 -2.68 4.53 -9.61
C LEU A 140 -2.40 3.37 -10.58
N LEU A 141 -3.20 2.31 -10.57
CA LEU A 141 -3.04 1.16 -11.45
C LEU A 141 -3.66 1.34 -12.84
N THR A 142 -4.41 2.42 -13.04
CA THR A 142 -5.12 2.73 -14.29
C THR A 142 -4.74 4.10 -14.84
N PRO A 143 -3.43 4.38 -15.09
CA PRO A 143 -3.02 5.67 -15.63
C PRO A 143 -3.64 5.92 -17.00
N GLU A 144 -4.04 7.16 -17.27
CA GLU A 144 -4.55 7.59 -18.58
C GLU A 144 -3.45 7.64 -19.65
N ASP A 145 -2.20 7.79 -19.22
CA ASP A 145 -1.05 7.77 -20.11
C ASP A 145 -0.70 6.33 -20.54
N ALA A 146 0.08 6.22 -21.61
CA ALA A 146 0.53 4.93 -22.17
C ALA A 146 1.71 4.30 -21.38
N THR A 147 1.82 4.54 -20.07
CA THR A 147 2.91 4.03 -19.23
C THR A 147 3.00 2.50 -19.31
N PHE A 148 1.84 1.83 -19.39
CA PHE A 148 1.74 0.39 -19.61
C PHE A 148 0.37 -0.01 -20.20
N PRO A 149 0.27 -1.19 -20.90
CA PRO A 149 -0.95 -1.57 -21.62
C PRO A 149 -2.19 -1.71 -20.74
N ALA A 150 -3.37 -1.37 -21.27
CA ALA A 150 -4.66 -1.51 -20.57
C ALA A 150 -4.94 -2.94 -20.06
N ALA A 151 -4.49 -3.97 -20.78
CA ALA A 151 -4.60 -5.35 -20.30
C ALA A 151 -3.81 -5.60 -19.02
N MET A 152 -2.62 -4.98 -18.86
CA MET A 152 -1.83 -5.04 -17.62
C MET A 152 -2.51 -4.24 -16.50
N GLN A 153 -3.06 -3.07 -16.79
CA GLN A 153 -3.83 -2.27 -15.82
C GLN A 153 -4.99 -3.09 -15.24
N ALA A 154 -5.80 -3.71 -16.08
CA ALA A 154 -6.91 -4.57 -15.66
C ALA A 154 -6.44 -5.77 -14.83
N GLN A 155 -5.31 -6.39 -15.17
CA GLN A 155 -4.74 -7.49 -14.37
C GLN A 155 -4.27 -7.04 -12.99
N LEU A 156 -3.57 -5.90 -12.90
CA LEU A 156 -3.09 -5.35 -11.63
C LEU A 156 -4.27 -4.97 -10.72
N CYS A 157 -5.30 -4.30 -11.25
CA CYS A 157 -6.52 -4.00 -10.50
C CYS A 157 -7.20 -5.27 -10.00
N ARG A 158 -7.34 -6.30 -10.84
CA ARG A 158 -7.94 -7.57 -10.44
C ARG A 158 -7.16 -8.27 -9.34
N LEU A 159 -5.83 -8.29 -9.43
CA LEU A 159 -4.97 -8.90 -8.41
C LEU A 159 -5.09 -8.15 -7.08
N LEU A 160 -5.02 -6.81 -7.12
CA LEU A 160 -5.15 -5.99 -5.92
C LEU A 160 -6.54 -6.14 -5.28
N ALA A 161 -7.61 -6.14 -6.08
CA ALA A 161 -8.97 -6.33 -5.59
C ALA A 161 -9.17 -7.69 -4.90
N ARG A 162 -8.58 -8.75 -5.44
CA ARG A 162 -8.62 -10.08 -4.81
C ARG A 162 -7.81 -10.13 -3.52
N ALA A 163 -6.60 -9.58 -3.54
CA ALA A 163 -5.73 -9.58 -2.37
C ALA A 163 -6.28 -8.72 -1.21
N ALA A 164 -6.92 -7.59 -1.51
CA ALA A 164 -7.51 -6.72 -0.49
C ALA A 164 -8.94 -7.11 -0.09
N GLY A 165 -9.65 -7.89 -0.90
CA GLY A 165 -11.07 -8.19 -0.79
C GLY A 165 -11.45 -9.28 0.20
N SER A 166 -12.70 -9.80 0.06
CA SER A 166 -13.30 -10.78 0.95
C SER A 166 -12.59 -12.14 0.97
N ALA A 167 -11.90 -12.50 -0.09
CA ALA A 167 -11.06 -13.71 -0.18
C ALA A 167 -9.57 -13.39 -0.01
N GLY A 168 -9.24 -12.29 0.63
CA GLY A 168 -7.90 -11.81 0.94
C GLY A 168 -7.90 -11.07 2.28
N MET A 169 -7.23 -9.93 2.34
CA MET A 169 -6.96 -9.18 3.57
C MET A 169 -8.23 -8.88 4.39
N ALA A 170 -9.32 -8.38 3.77
CA ALA A 170 -10.56 -8.09 4.49
C ALA A 170 -11.19 -9.36 5.07
N GLY A 171 -11.15 -10.49 4.34
CA GLY A 171 -11.62 -11.78 4.84
C GLY A 171 -10.80 -12.28 6.02
N GLY A 172 -9.47 -12.16 5.93
CA GLY A 172 -8.57 -12.50 7.04
C GLY A 172 -8.82 -11.66 8.29
N GLN A 173 -9.04 -10.34 8.10
CA GLN A 173 -9.40 -9.43 9.19
C GLN A 173 -10.75 -9.79 9.84
N ALA A 174 -11.74 -10.16 9.03
CA ALA A 174 -13.05 -10.58 9.55
C ALA A 174 -12.93 -11.85 10.41
N ILE A 175 -12.09 -12.81 10.02
CA ILE A 175 -11.82 -14.01 10.82
C ILE A 175 -11.10 -13.64 12.11
N ASP A 176 -10.11 -12.77 12.04
CA ASP A 176 -9.34 -12.32 13.21
C ASP A 176 -10.26 -11.68 14.27
N LEU A 177 -11.10 -10.74 13.86
CA LEU A 177 -12.09 -10.09 14.74
C LEU A 177 -13.09 -11.08 15.34
N ALA A 178 -13.63 -11.99 14.52
CA ALA A 178 -14.58 -13.00 14.99
C ALA A 178 -13.96 -14.01 15.96
N SER A 179 -12.63 -14.07 16.02
CA SER A 179 -11.88 -15.02 16.84
C SER A 179 -11.32 -14.39 18.13
N VAL A 180 -11.64 -13.15 18.43
CA VAL A 180 -11.19 -12.47 19.65
C VAL A 180 -11.73 -13.21 20.89
N GLY A 181 -10.82 -13.67 21.75
CA GLY A 181 -11.16 -14.47 22.95
C GLY A 181 -11.31 -15.98 22.70
N GLU A 182 -11.24 -16.44 21.44
CA GLU A 182 -11.35 -17.85 21.08
C GLU A 182 -9.96 -18.48 20.84
N ARG A 183 -9.87 -19.81 21.09
CA ARG A 183 -8.67 -20.57 20.75
C ARG A 183 -8.81 -21.14 19.34
N LEU A 184 -8.08 -20.57 18.38
CA LEU A 184 -8.00 -21.13 17.04
C LEU A 184 -7.11 -22.37 17.01
N SER A 185 -7.48 -23.37 16.21
CA SER A 185 -6.58 -24.45 15.81
C SER A 185 -5.45 -23.90 14.92
N GLU A 186 -4.33 -24.62 14.85
CA GLU A 186 -3.20 -24.24 13.99
C GLU A 186 -3.64 -24.00 12.53
N ARG A 187 -4.52 -24.85 12.00
CA ARG A 187 -5.06 -24.72 10.65
C ARG A 187 -5.84 -23.40 10.48
N GLN A 188 -6.77 -23.11 11.39
CA GLN A 188 -7.56 -21.87 11.34
C GLN A 188 -6.67 -20.62 11.43
N LEU A 189 -5.63 -20.67 12.29
CA LEU A 189 -4.67 -19.59 12.42
C LEU A 189 -3.86 -19.37 11.13
N ARG A 190 -3.42 -20.47 10.48
CA ARG A 190 -2.73 -20.41 9.19
C ARG A 190 -3.63 -19.84 8.10
N ASP A 191 -4.86 -20.34 7.98
CA ASP A 191 -5.84 -19.91 6.98
C ASP A 191 -6.12 -18.39 7.15
N MET A 192 -6.30 -17.92 8.39
CA MET A 192 -6.49 -16.50 8.70
C MET A 192 -5.27 -15.65 8.30
N HIS A 193 -4.05 -16.08 8.66
CA HIS A 193 -2.83 -15.36 8.31
C HIS A 193 -2.57 -15.35 6.80
N GLU A 194 -2.84 -16.46 6.10
CA GLU A 194 -2.71 -16.54 4.65
C GLU A 194 -3.65 -15.54 3.94
N LEU A 195 -4.87 -15.40 4.41
CA LEU A 195 -5.81 -14.40 3.88
C LEU A 195 -5.39 -12.97 4.26
N LYS A 196 -5.04 -12.72 5.52
CA LYS A 196 -4.78 -11.36 6.04
C LYS A 196 -3.47 -10.77 5.49
N THR A 197 -2.43 -11.59 5.32
CA THR A 197 -1.06 -11.12 5.03
C THR A 197 -0.28 -11.93 4.01
N GLY A 198 -0.78 -13.06 3.55
CA GLY A 198 -0.13 -14.00 2.64
C GLY A 198 -0.04 -13.59 1.17
#